data_a34417d15ddc297b5cd8785f63140bda
#
_entry.id   a34417d15ddc297b5cd8785f63140bda
#
_cell.length_a   1.000
_cell.length_b   1.000
_cell.length_c   1.000
_cell.angle_alpha   90.00
_cell.angle_beta   90.00
_cell.angle_gamma   90.00
#
_symmetry.space_group_name_H-M   'P 1'
#
loop_
_entity.id
_entity.type
_entity.pdbx_description
1 polymer ?
#
loop_
_entity_poly.entity_id
_entity_poly.type
_entity_poly.pdbx_seq_one_letter_code
_entity_poly.pdbx_strand_id
1 'polypeptide(L)'
;AVGSVLKASFIGKDDIARWPVIGQLAKAQQTAFISRNARNAKKVANALDVMVAKGKSLILFPEGTSSTGESVLPFKSSLFSIAQPKDLPPISIQPFIIELIDVEGQAPTAKSRDNYAWYADMEFAPHIWIFMQTKGATVRLTFLDVITPVAGQDRKELCKMIEQQISSGLNRP
;
A
#
# COMPACT_ATOMS: atom_id res chain seq x y z
N ALA A 1 4.26 1.95 -10.90
CA ALA A 1 3.79 3.35 -10.81
C ALA A 1 4.23 3.99 -9.47
N VAL A 2 3.69 3.57 -8.28
CA VAL A 2 3.99 4.26 -7.01
C VAL A 2 5.49 4.32 -6.70
N GLY A 3 6.20 3.20 -6.80
CA GLY A 3 7.62 3.11 -6.50
C GLY A 3 8.55 3.86 -7.48
N SER A 4 8.06 4.29 -8.64
CA SER A 4 8.83 5.13 -9.56
C SER A 4 8.67 6.62 -9.27
N VAL A 5 7.65 7.00 -8.49
CA VAL A 5 7.35 8.41 -8.17
C VAL A 5 7.75 8.73 -6.72
N LEU A 6 7.52 7.82 -5.78
CA LEU A 6 7.76 8.04 -4.36
C LEU A 6 9.07 7.38 -3.89
N LYS A 7 9.95 8.17 -3.29
CA LYS A 7 11.15 7.67 -2.61
C LYS A 7 10.78 7.14 -1.22
N ALA A 8 10.10 5.99 -1.18
CA ALA A 8 9.63 5.38 0.06
C ALA A 8 9.75 3.86 -0.02
N SER A 9 9.85 3.20 1.13
CA SER A 9 9.92 1.75 1.23
C SER A 9 8.52 1.17 1.39
N PHE A 10 8.20 0.12 0.62
CA PHE A 10 6.93 -0.58 0.78
C PHE A 10 6.91 -1.44 2.04
N ILE A 11 5.73 -1.60 2.61
CA ILE A 11 5.45 -2.62 3.62
C ILE A 11 4.74 -3.76 2.91
N GLY A 12 5.37 -4.94 2.87
CA GLY A 12 4.89 -6.13 2.15
C GLY A 12 4.87 -7.38 3.03
N LYS A 13 4.19 -8.43 2.56
CA LYS A 13 4.17 -9.74 3.21
C LYS A 13 5.53 -10.44 3.05
N ASP A 14 5.97 -11.17 4.05
CA ASP A 14 7.24 -11.91 4.05
C ASP A 14 7.31 -13.01 2.96
N ASP A 15 6.17 -13.57 2.56
CA ASP A 15 6.10 -14.54 1.46
C ASP A 15 6.67 -13.97 0.15
N ILE A 16 6.45 -12.69 -0.13
CA ILE A 16 6.92 -12.01 -1.35
C ILE A 16 8.46 -12.01 -1.42
N ALA A 17 9.14 -11.98 -0.29
CA ALA A 17 10.60 -12.00 -0.24
C ALA A 17 11.23 -13.25 -0.88
N ARG A 18 10.44 -14.34 -1.00
CA ARG A 18 10.85 -15.63 -1.55
C ARG A 18 10.52 -15.79 -3.03
N TRP A 19 9.73 -14.90 -3.61
CA TRP A 19 9.34 -15.00 -5.00
C TRP A 19 10.54 -14.75 -5.93
N PRO A 20 10.72 -15.56 -6.96
CA PRO A 20 11.76 -15.33 -7.95
C PRO A 20 11.61 -13.95 -8.58
N VAL A 21 12.71 -13.25 -8.83
CA VAL A 21 12.77 -11.90 -9.41
C VAL A 21 12.08 -10.83 -8.54
N ILE A 22 10.78 -10.98 -8.25
CA ILE A 22 10.00 -9.99 -7.46
C ILE A 22 10.57 -9.82 -6.05
N GLY A 23 10.95 -10.91 -5.39
CA GLY A 23 11.58 -10.85 -4.06
C GLY A 23 12.91 -10.07 -4.07
N GLN A 24 13.69 -10.20 -5.14
CA GLN A 24 14.94 -9.45 -5.31
C GLN A 24 14.66 -7.96 -5.56
N LEU A 25 13.71 -7.65 -6.44
CA LEU A 25 13.27 -6.27 -6.70
C LEU A 25 12.71 -5.60 -5.45
N ALA A 26 11.88 -6.31 -4.68
CA ALA A 26 11.34 -5.81 -3.42
C ALA A 26 12.46 -5.55 -2.38
N LYS A 27 13.48 -6.41 -2.30
CA LYS A 27 14.65 -6.19 -1.45
C LYS A 27 15.48 -4.99 -1.91
N ALA A 28 15.71 -4.85 -3.21
CA ALA A 28 16.41 -3.70 -3.80
C ALA A 28 15.69 -2.38 -3.50
N GLN A 29 14.36 -2.39 -3.46
CA GLN A 29 13.52 -1.26 -3.09
C GLN A 29 13.38 -1.06 -1.56
N GLN A 30 14.15 -1.82 -0.78
CA GLN A 30 14.14 -1.77 0.69
C GLN A 30 12.76 -2.02 1.31
N THR A 31 11.96 -2.90 0.68
CA THR A 31 10.64 -3.29 1.21
C THR A 31 10.78 -3.87 2.62
N ALA A 32 10.00 -3.35 3.56
CA ALA A 32 9.88 -3.90 4.90
C ALA A 32 8.92 -5.08 4.89
N PHE A 33 9.42 -6.30 5.12
CA PHE A 33 8.58 -7.50 5.09
C PHE A 33 7.95 -7.76 6.45
N ILE A 34 6.62 -7.87 6.48
CA ILE A 34 5.84 -8.15 7.67
C ILE A 34 5.44 -9.63 7.68
N SER A 35 5.83 -10.35 8.74
CA SER A 35 5.36 -11.71 8.99
C SER A 35 4.00 -11.71 9.64
N ARG A 36 3.11 -12.62 9.21
CA ARG A 36 1.83 -12.89 9.87
C ARG A 36 1.99 -13.67 11.17
N ASN A 37 3.18 -14.21 11.44
CA ASN A 37 3.44 -14.97 12.64
C ASN A 37 3.56 -14.03 13.84
N ALA A 38 2.66 -14.18 14.82
CA ALA A 38 2.64 -13.38 16.04
C ALA A 38 4.00 -13.39 16.80
N ARG A 39 4.77 -14.49 16.71
CA ARG A 39 6.11 -14.58 17.30
C ARG A 39 7.10 -13.56 16.71
N ASN A 40 6.90 -13.16 15.47
CA ASN A 40 7.77 -12.20 14.77
C ASN A 40 7.24 -10.76 14.81
N ALA A 41 6.00 -10.55 15.29
CA ALA A 41 5.35 -9.23 15.25
C ALA A 41 6.18 -8.14 15.97
N LYS A 42 6.75 -8.46 17.14
CA LYS A 42 7.60 -7.53 17.89
C LYS A 42 8.90 -7.18 17.13
N LYS A 43 9.53 -8.17 16.49
CA LYS A 43 10.75 -7.95 15.69
C LYS A 43 10.47 -7.06 14.49
N VAL A 44 9.33 -7.25 13.84
CA VAL A 44 8.89 -6.44 12.72
C VAL A 44 8.58 -5.02 13.15
N ALA A 45 7.83 -4.82 14.24
CA ALA A 45 7.56 -3.50 14.78
C ALA A 45 8.85 -2.73 15.06
N ASN A 46 9.80 -3.34 15.76
CA ASN A 46 11.10 -2.73 16.03
C ASN A 46 11.87 -2.36 14.75
N ALA A 47 11.80 -3.20 13.71
CA ALA A 47 12.46 -2.91 12.44
C ALA A 47 11.83 -1.69 11.72
N LEU A 48 10.51 -1.57 11.78
CA LEU A 48 9.77 -0.42 11.23
C LEU A 48 10.09 0.86 12.03
N ASP A 49 10.11 0.78 13.36
CA ASP A 49 10.49 1.90 14.23
C ASP A 49 11.90 2.41 13.92
N VAL A 50 12.86 1.49 13.68
CA VAL A 50 14.23 1.86 13.26
C VAL A 50 14.24 2.56 11.90
N MET A 51 13.41 2.14 10.94
CA MET A 51 13.32 2.80 9.63
C MET A 51 12.77 4.22 9.77
N VAL A 52 11.72 4.38 10.56
CA VAL A 52 11.10 5.68 10.83
C VAL A 52 12.06 6.60 11.58
N ALA A 53 12.74 6.10 12.62
CA ALA A 53 13.75 6.86 13.36
C ALA A 53 14.90 7.37 12.46
N LYS A 54 15.18 6.66 11.36
CA LYS A 54 16.13 7.09 10.33
C LYS A 54 15.53 8.05 9.29
N GLY A 55 14.30 8.55 9.50
CA GLY A 55 13.61 9.46 8.58
C GLY A 55 13.14 8.81 7.28
N LYS A 56 13.01 7.47 7.22
CA LYS A 56 12.51 6.80 6.02
C LYS A 56 11.00 6.88 5.94
N SER A 57 10.50 7.24 4.77
CA SER A 57 9.07 7.16 4.45
C SER A 57 8.68 5.71 4.15
N LEU A 58 7.51 5.30 4.63
CA LEU A 58 6.96 3.96 4.44
C LEU A 58 5.63 4.04 3.69
N ILE A 59 5.42 3.13 2.73
CA ILE A 59 4.15 2.98 2.01
C ILE A 59 3.41 1.77 2.57
N LEU A 60 2.22 2.04 3.11
CA LEU A 60 1.33 1.03 3.68
C LEU A 60 0.07 0.91 2.84
N PHE A 61 -0.33 -0.30 2.51
CA PHE A 61 -1.64 -0.63 1.93
C PHE A 61 -2.52 -1.23 3.02
N PRO A 62 -3.40 -0.43 3.66
CA PRO A 62 -4.09 -0.86 4.88
C PRO A 62 -5.20 -1.88 4.65
N GLU A 63 -5.66 -2.07 3.43
CA GLU A 63 -6.56 -3.16 3.05
C GLU A 63 -5.93 -4.54 3.28
N GLY A 64 -4.59 -4.63 3.16
CA GLY A 64 -3.80 -5.84 3.37
C GLY A 64 -4.07 -6.94 2.34
N THR A 65 -4.77 -6.62 1.25
CA THR A 65 -5.02 -7.44 0.07
C THR A 65 -5.13 -6.55 -1.15
N SER A 66 -5.11 -7.12 -2.34
CA SER A 66 -5.37 -6.42 -3.61
C SER A 66 -6.83 -6.60 -4.02
N SER A 67 -7.33 -5.64 -4.80
CA SER A 67 -8.70 -5.59 -5.31
C SER A 67 -8.69 -5.03 -6.74
N THR A 68 -9.87 -4.87 -7.34
CA THR A 68 -10.03 -4.18 -8.63
C THR A 68 -9.65 -2.71 -8.58
N GLY A 69 -9.60 -2.12 -7.38
CA GLY A 69 -9.34 -0.69 -7.17
C GLY A 69 -10.51 0.23 -7.48
N GLU A 70 -11.71 -0.30 -7.73
CA GLU A 70 -12.93 0.49 -7.99
C GLU A 70 -13.58 1.00 -6.70
N SER A 71 -13.28 0.37 -5.58
CA SER A 71 -13.75 0.76 -4.26
C SER A 71 -12.68 0.49 -3.21
N VAL A 72 -12.77 1.19 -2.10
CA VAL A 72 -11.89 0.98 -0.94
C VAL A 72 -12.41 -0.19 -0.13
N LEU A 73 -11.54 -1.18 0.11
CA LEU A 73 -11.84 -2.28 1.03
C LEU A 73 -11.65 -1.85 2.49
N PRO A 74 -12.30 -2.53 3.45
CA PRO A 74 -12.14 -2.22 4.87
C PRO A 74 -10.68 -2.27 5.33
N PHE A 75 -10.23 -1.24 6.04
CA PHE A 75 -8.86 -1.14 6.51
C PHE A 75 -8.61 -1.99 7.76
N LYS A 76 -7.42 -2.55 7.86
CA LYS A 76 -6.97 -3.32 9.02
C LYS A 76 -6.36 -2.39 10.06
N SER A 77 -7.12 -2.04 11.10
CA SER A 77 -6.69 -1.12 12.15
C SER A 77 -5.37 -1.53 12.85
N SER A 78 -5.05 -2.83 12.87
CA SER A 78 -3.78 -3.31 13.41
C SER A 78 -2.54 -2.78 12.69
N LEU A 79 -2.67 -2.41 11.43
CA LEU A 79 -1.57 -1.87 10.64
C LEU A 79 -1.24 -0.41 11.01
N PHE A 80 -2.17 0.30 11.63
CA PHE A 80 -1.98 1.68 12.07
C PHE A 80 -1.20 1.83 13.37
N SER A 81 -0.86 0.72 14.03
CA SER A 81 0.05 0.76 15.19
C SER A 81 1.43 1.35 14.85
N ILE A 82 1.84 1.27 13.58
CA ILE A 82 3.10 1.86 13.10
C ILE A 82 3.10 3.40 13.16
N ALA A 83 1.93 4.03 13.09
CA ALA A 83 1.81 5.48 13.14
C ALA A 83 2.01 6.06 14.55
N GLN A 84 1.97 5.22 15.56
CA GLN A 84 2.17 5.58 16.98
C GLN A 84 3.21 4.63 17.62
N PRO A 85 4.49 4.75 17.22
CA PRO A 85 5.54 3.93 17.82
C PRO A 85 5.71 4.27 19.29
N LYS A 86 6.09 3.27 20.10
CA LYS A 86 6.10 3.39 21.56
C LYS A 86 7.07 4.44 22.08
N ASP A 87 8.25 4.52 21.46
CA ASP A 87 9.37 5.33 21.94
C ASP A 87 9.71 6.51 21.00
N LEU A 88 8.81 6.83 20.06
CA LEU A 88 8.94 7.94 19.11
C LEU A 88 7.65 8.77 19.10
N PRO A 89 7.71 10.05 18.68
CA PRO A 89 6.50 10.83 18.48
C PRO A 89 5.60 10.20 17.38
N PRO A 90 4.29 10.49 17.40
CA PRO A 90 3.37 10.07 16.36
C PRO A 90 3.88 10.47 14.96
N ILE A 91 3.67 9.58 13.98
CA ILE A 91 4.16 9.76 12.62
C ILE A 91 3.04 10.34 11.75
N SER A 92 3.33 11.41 11.03
CA SER A 92 2.39 11.97 10.06
C SER A 92 2.11 10.98 8.93
N ILE A 93 0.84 10.88 8.55
CA ILE A 93 0.35 10.01 7.49
C ILE A 93 -0.10 10.88 6.34
N GLN A 94 0.41 10.58 5.15
CA GLN A 94 -0.04 11.18 3.89
C GLN A 94 -0.92 10.17 3.15
N PRO A 95 -2.26 10.24 3.27
CA PRO A 95 -3.13 9.38 2.50
C PRO A 95 -3.03 9.72 1.01
N PHE A 96 -3.13 8.70 0.16
CA PHE A 96 -3.19 8.91 -1.29
C PHE A 96 -4.03 7.83 -1.97
N ILE A 97 -4.58 8.18 -3.12
CA ILE A 97 -5.43 7.34 -3.94
C ILE A 97 -4.67 6.98 -5.21
N ILE A 98 -4.84 5.76 -5.67
CA ILE A 98 -4.30 5.26 -6.94
C ILE A 98 -5.46 4.92 -7.83
N GLU A 99 -5.57 5.58 -8.98
CA GLU A 99 -6.65 5.36 -9.93
C GLU A 99 -6.09 5.02 -11.31
N LEU A 100 -6.62 3.98 -11.91
CA LEU A 100 -6.40 3.70 -13.33
C LEU A 100 -7.40 4.54 -14.12
N ILE A 101 -6.94 5.57 -14.82
CA ILE A 101 -7.81 6.54 -15.51
C ILE A 101 -7.86 6.38 -17.03
N ASP A 102 -6.86 5.71 -17.59
CA ASP A 102 -6.79 5.47 -19.02
C ASP A 102 -6.06 4.15 -19.30
N VAL A 103 -6.52 3.42 -20.29
CA VAL A 103 -5.87 2.22 -20.84
C VAL A 103 -5.85 2.35 -22.36
N GLU A 104 -4.67 2.51 -22.93
CA GLU A 104 -4.45 2.62 -24.38
C GLU A 104 -5.28 3.74 -25.04
N GLY A 105 -5.46 4.87 -24.36
CA GLY A 105 -6.22 6.02 -24.85
C GLY A 105 -7.73 5.93 -24.63
N GLN A 106 -8.21 4.98 -23.83
CA GLN A 106 -9.63 4.77 -23.54
C GLN A 106 -9.91 4.66 -22.04
N ALA A 107 -11.14 4.98 -21.65
CA ALA A 107 -11.59 4.78 -20.27
C ALA A 107 -11.48 3.29 -19.88
N PRO A 108 -11.00 2.97 -18.66
CA PRO A 108 -10.85 1.60 -18.23
C PRO A 108 -12.17 0.85 -18.15
N THR A 109 -12.25 -0.31 -18.76
CA THR A 109 -13.34 -1.28 -18.59
C THR A 109 -12.96 -2.33 -17.53
N ALA A 110 -13.90 -3.11 -17.04
CA ALA A 110 -13.61 -4.22 -16.12
C ALA A 110 -12.52 -5.15 -16.70
N LYS A 111 -12.66 -5.53 -17.99
CA LYS A 111 -11.70 -6.42 -18.68
C LYS A 111 -10.30 -5.78 -18.80
N SER A 112 -10.19 -4.48 -19.10
CA SER A 112 -8.89 -3.83 -19.21
C SER A 112 -8.26 -3.60 -17.83
N ARG A 113 -9.05 -3.39 -16.76
CA ARG A 113 -8.55 -3.33 -15.37
C ARG A 113 -7.88 -4.62 -14.94
N ASP A 114 -8.46 -5.77 -15.29
CA ASP A 114 -7.91 -7.09 -14.94
C ASP A 114 -6.48 -7.30 -15.45
N ASN A 115 -6.07 -6.59 -16.49
CA ASN A 115 -4.69 -6.63 -16.97
C ASN A 115 -3.71 -5.88 -16.06
N TYR A 116 -4.19 -4.95 -15.24
CA TYR A 116 -3.38 -4.08 -14.37
C TYR A 116 -3.59 -4.33 -12.88
N ALA A 117 -4.68 -4.99 -12.50
CA ALA A 117 -5.02 -5.33 -11.12
C ALA A 117 -4.90 -6.85 -10.92
N TRP A 118 -3.95 -7.26 -10.07
CA TRP A 118 -3.81 -8.65 -9.65
C TRP A 118 -4.52 -8.85 -8.30
N TYR A 119 -5.58 -9.66 -8.27
CA TYR A 119 -6.43 -9.83 -7.09
C TYR A 119 -7.12 -11.20 -7.07
N ALA A 120 -7.81 -11.52 -5.98
CA ALA A 120 -8.49 -12.79 -5.74
C ALA A 120 -7.59 -14.01 -5.97
N ASP A 121 -8.05 -14.99 -6.72
CA ASP A 121 -7.36 -16.25 -6.99
C ASP A 121 -6.54 -16.23 -8.30
N MET A 122 -6.24 -15.02 -8.83
CA MET A 122 -5.42 -14.90 -10.03
C MET A 122 -4.01 -15.43 -9.77
N GLU A 123 -3.54 -16.33 -10.64
CA GLU A 123 -2.15 -16.77 -10.61
C GLU A 123 -1.21 -15.63 -11.02
N PHE A 124 -0.18 -15.39 -10.22
CA PHE A 124 0.71 -14.25 -10.42
C PHE A 124 1.50 -14.32 -11.74
N ALA A 125 2.07 -15.48 -12.07
CA ALA A 125 2.95 -15.61 -13.24
C ALA A 125 2.21 -15.40 -14.58
N PRO A 126 1.04 -16.00 -14.84
CA PRO A 126 0.23 -15.66 -16.00
C PRO A 126 -0.20 -14.21 -16.04
N HIS A 127 -0.60 -13.64 -14.90
CA HIS A 127 -1.04 -12.25 -14.84
C HIS A 127 0.10 -11.27 -15.18
N ILE A 128 1.31 -11.46 -14.63
CA ILE A 128 2.44 -10.58 -14.96
C ILE A 128 2.85 -10.70 -16.44
N TRP A 129 2.67 -11.88 -17.04
CA TRP A 129 2.89 -12.09 -18.47
C TRP A 129 1.90 -11.26 -19.32
N ILE A 130 0.60 -11.27 -18.96
CA ILE A 130 -0.42 -10.43 -19.60
C ILE A 130 -0.08 -8.95 -19.42
N PHE A 131 0.25 -8.53 -18.20
CA PHE A 131 0.64 -7.16 -17.91
C PHE A 131 1.82 -6.67 -18.79
N MET A 132 2.85 -7.50 -18.99
CA MET A 132 3.99 -7.16 -19.83
C MET A 132 3.65 -6.99 -21.33
N GLN A 133 2.52 -7.54 -21.78
CA GLN A 133 2.05 -7.39 -23.16
C GLN A 133 1.16 -6.16 -23.37
N THR A 134 0.77 -5.47 -22.29
CA THR A 134 -0.03 -4.24 -22.40
C THR A 134 0.80 -3.10 -22.99
N LYS A 135 0.15 -2.23 -23.75
CA LYS A 135 0.82 -1.08 -24.40
C LYS A 135 1.02 0.10 -23.44
N GLY A 136 0.30 0.12 -22.35
CA GLY A 136 0.41 1.15 -21.32
C GLY A 136 -0.93 1.62 -20.76
N ALA A 137 -0.82 2.33 -19.64
CA ALA A 137 -1.97 2.93 -18.97
C ALA A 137 -1.54 4.20 -18.22
N THR A 138 -2.49 5.08 -18.00
CA THR A 138 -2.30 6.27 -17.17
C THR A 138 -2.87 6.00 -15.78
N VAL A 139 -2.03 6.18 -14.78
CA VAL A 139 -2.40 6.04 -13.36
C VAL A 139 -2.29 7.41 -12.71
N ARG A 140 -3.37 7.83 -12.05
CA ARG A 140 -3.40 9.05 -11.24
C ARG A 140 -3.06 8.73 -9.81
N LEU A 141 -2.18 9.54 -9.21
CA LEU A 141 -1.93 9.54 -7.77
C LEU A 141 -2.47 10.85 -7.20
N THR A 142 -3.49 10.76 -6.35
CA THR A 142 -4.10 11.92 -5.69
C THR A 142 -3.72 11.91 -4.21
N PHE A 143 -2.95 12.91 -3.78
CA PHE A 143 -2.56 13.08 -2.39
C PHE A 143 -3.64 13.88 -1.66
N LEU A 144 -4.07 13.37 -0.50
CA LEU A 144 -5.06 13.99 0.37
C LEU A 144 -4.37 14.76 1.50
N ASP A 145 -5.13 15.41 2.38
CA ASP A 145 -4.55 16.16 3.49
C ASP A 145 -3.79 15.26 4.45
N VAL A 146 -2.64 15.76 4.91
CA VAL A 146 -1.80 15.07 5.89
C VAL A 146 -2.51 14.97 7.23
N ILE A 147 -2.48 13.79 7.82
CA ILE A 147 -3.00 13.53 9.17
C ILE A 147 -1.82 13.26 10.10
N THR A 148 -1.71 14.06 11.16
CA THR A 148 -0.77 13.80 12.25
C THR A 148 -1.55 13.30 13.46
N PRO A 149 -1.41 12.02 13.84
CA PRO A 149 -2.10 11.47 15.00
C PRO A 149 -1.70 12.20 16.27
N VAL A 150 -2.64 12.35 17.20
CA VAL A 150 -2.31 12.82 18.56
C VAL A 150 -1.78 11.66 19.41
N ALA A 151 -0.88 11.95 20.32
CA ALA A 151 -0.35 10.94 21.24
C ALA A 151 -1.50 10.27 22.00
N GLY A 152 -1.54 8.93 21.98
CA GLY A 152 -2.60 8.14 22.62
C GLY A 152 -3.92 8.06 21.86
N GLN A 153 -4.03 8.60 20.67
CA GLN A 153 -5.21 8.46 19.82
C GLN A 153 -5.51 6.97 19.54
N ASP A 154 -6.77 6.57 19.63
CA ASP A 154 -7.16 5.19 19.32
C ASP A 154 -6.89 4.85 17.85
N ARG A 155 -6.16 3.76 17.62
CA ARG A 155 -5.79 3.31 16.27
C ARG A 155 -6.98 2.94 15.39
N LYS A 156 -8.13 2.53 15.98
CA LYS A 156 -9.33 2.20 15.24
C LYS A 156 -10.03 3.46 14.74
N GLU A 157 -10.03 4.51 15.56
CA GLU A 157 -10.54 5.83 15.16
C GLU A 157 -9.67 6.42 14.06
N LEU A 158 -8.35 6.40 14.20
CA LEU A 158 -7.41 6.83 13.18
C LEU A 158 -7.61 6.07 11.87
N CYS A 159 -7.73 4.75 11.94
CA CYS A 159 -7.99 3.88 10.80
C CYS A 159 -9.29 4.28 10.07
N LYS A 160 -10.39 4.44 10.82
CA LYS A 160 -11.70 4.81 10.26
C LYS A 160 -11.68 6.19 9.60
N MET A 161 -11.01 7.14 10.23
CA MET A 161 -10.87 8.51 9.70
C MET A 161 -10.14 8.52 8.35
N ILE A 162 -9.03 7.77 8.24
CA ILE A 162 -8.26 7.68 7.00
C ILE A 162 -9.03 6.90 5.92
N GLU A 163 -9.70 5.80 6.30
CA GLU A 163 -10.56 5.03 5.39
C GLU A 163 -11.67 5.92 4.79
N GLN A 164 -12.33 6.72 5.61
CA GLN A 164 -13.36 7.65 5.17
C GLN A 164 -12.81 8.73 4.25
N GLN A 165 -11.65 9.30 4.57
CA GLN A 165 -11.00 10.32 3.75
C GLN A 165 -10.65 9.78 2.35
N ILE A 166 -10.07 8.58 2.28
CA ILE A 166 -9.71 7.93 1.01
C ILE A 166 -10.97 7.56 0.22
N SER A 167 -11.99 6.96 0.87
CA SER A 167 -13.24 6.60 0.22
C SER A 167 -13.98 7.82 -0.35
N SER A 168 -14.01 8.92 0.39
CA SER A 168 -14.59 10.17 -0.07
C SER A 168 -13.81 10.81 -1.22
N GLY A 169 -12.50 10.66 -1.22
CA GLY A 169 -11.64 11.15 -2.28
C GLY A 169 -11.76 10.35 -3.58
N LEU A 170 -11.90 9.03 -3.48
CA LEU A 170 -12.07 8.13 -4.64
C LEU A 170 -13.40 8.39 -5.38
N ASN A 171 -14.44 8.78 -4.65
CA ASN A 171 -15.79 9.03 -5.20
C ASN A 171 -16.00 10.49 -5.65
N ARG A 172 -14.95 11.32 -5.66
CA ARG A 172 -15.07 12.67 -6.22
C ARG A 172 -15.06 12.59 -7.76
N PRO A 173 -15.99 13.32 -8.41
CA PRO A 173 -16.09 13.37 -9.87
C PRO A 173 -14.87 14.04 -10.52
#